data_642145d4e6fe59516f9902fab30d9d92
#
_entry.id   642145d4e6fe59516f9902fab30d9d92
#
_cell.length_a   1.000
_cell.length_b   1.000
_cell.length_c   1.000
_cell.angle_alpha   90.00
_cell.angle_beta   90.00
_cell.angle_gamma   90.00
#
_symmetry.space_group_name_H-M   'P 1'
#
loop_
_entity.id
_entity.type
_entity.pdbx_description
1 polymer ?
#
loop_
_entity_poly.entity_id
_entity_poly.type
_entity_poly.pdbx_seq_one_letter_code
_entity_poly.pdbx_strand_id
1 'polypeptide(L)'
;MDRPYKDLSELTLMDDYMFGVVMQDPKLAKAVIEAILNVRLRRVEYVEPQKSMKERYDAKGVRLDLYVEDEDGTVYNVEIQTTDKRNLPKRMRYYQSIIDLHILSPGANYQKLRKSYVIFICNYDPFGLNRTVYTFENRCLEAPELNFGDETVKVVANTRGTEGETGEALSELLRYLDRGTVSGETSRSLEEAVNDVKNSEERRREYMVMMAREMEIREEGREEGRVEGREEGRAEGREEGRDEGMALMAVLIKKLSTLGRLGDVERITEDPSYCKRLLKEFQLI
;
A
#
# COMPACT_ATOMS: atom_id res chain seq x y z
N MET A 1 -4.01 -13.32 25.13
CA MET A 1 -4.07 -11.95 24.58
C MET A 1 -3.26 -11.96 23.30
N ASP A 2 -3.91 -11.90 22.15
CA ASP A 2 -3.21 -11.78 20.87
C ASP A 2 -2.43 -10.45 20.88
N ARG A 3 -1.10 -10.54 20.79
CA ARG A 3 -0.28 -9.35 20.60
C ARG A 3 -0.54 -8.85 19.17
N PRO A 4 -0.94 -7.62 18.98
CA PRO A 4 -1.26 -7.11 17.64
C PRO A 4 -0.01 -6.97 16.74
N TYR A 5 1.18 -7.16 17.28
CA TYR A 5 2.47 -7.04 16.61
C TYR A 5 3.45 -8.13 17.04
N LYS A 6 4.35 -8.51 16.11
CA LYS A 6 5.46 -9.42 16.36
C LYS A 6 6.45 -8.79 17.35
N ASP A 7 7.10 -9.61 18.17
CA ASP A 7 8.28 -9.17 18.91
C ASP A 7 9.47 -8.98 17.95
N LEU A 8 10.44 -8.12 18.32
CA LEU A 8 11.64 -7.91 17.49
C LEU A 8 12.35 -9.23 17.17
N SER A 9 12.38 -10.17 18.12
CA SER A 9 12.99 -11.49 17.96
C SER A 9 12.27 -12.37 16.91
N GLU A 10 10.99 -12.10 16.62
CA GLU A 10 10.17 -12.84 15.67
C GLU A 10 10.21 -12.25 14.25
N LEU A 11 10.82 -11.06 14.10
CA LEU A 11 10.94 -10.43 12.80
C LEU A 11 11.90 -11.18 11.88
N THR A 12 11.57 -11.20 10.63
CA THR A 12 12.39 -11.71 9.51
C THR A 12 12.80 -10.56 8.60
N LEU A 13 13.67 -10.81 7.65
CA LEU A 13 14.04 -9.80 6.66
C LEU A 13 12.85 -9.38 5.75
N MET A 14 11.74 -10.13 5.75
CA MET A 14 10.49 -9.77 5.06
C MET A 14 9.58 -8.83 5.87
N ASP A 15 9.99 -8.40 7.04
CA ASP A 15 9.28 -7.40 7.84
C ASP A 15 9.92 -6.01 7.61
N ASP A 16 9.10 -4.99 7.34
CA ASP A 16 9.54 -3.64 6.93
C ASP A 16 10.61 -3.02 7.82
N TYR A 17 10.46 -3.15 9.15
CA TYR A 17 11.44 -2.61 10.10
C TYR A 17 12.79 -3.31 9.96
N MET A 18 12.80 -4.66 9.95
CA MET A 18 14.02 -5.46 9.85
C MET A 18 14.74 -5.18 8.54
N PHE A 19 13.99 -5.16 7.42
CA PHE A 19 14.53 -4.85 6.10
C PHE A 19 15.16 -3.45 6.08
N GLY A 20 14.44 -2.43 6.58
CA GLY A 20 14.94 -1.06 6.62
C GLY A 20 16.19 -0.88 7.47
N VAL A 21 16.35 -1.64 8.54
CA VAL A 21 17.57 -1.58 9.40
C VAL A 21 18.73 -2.31 8.76
N VAL A 22 18.53 -3.55 8.30
CA VAL A 22 19.59 -4.38 7.68
C VAL A 22 20.10 -3.76 6.38
N MET A 23 19.22 -3.17 5.58
CA MET A 23 19.58 -2.52 4.31
C MET A 23 20.27 -1.15 4.48
N GLN A 24 20.51 -0.69 5.71
CA GLN A 24 21.41 0.45 5.94
C GLN A 24 22.87 0.12 5.59
N ASP A 25 23.24 -1.15 5.59
CA ASP A 25 24.57 -1.56 5.12
C ASP A 25 24.61 -1.56 3.57
N PRO A 26 25.45 -0.69 2.95
CA PRO A 26 25.54 -0.61 1.49
C PRO A 26 25.99 -1.91 0.84
N LYS A 27 26.73 -2.75 1.56
CA LYS A 27 27.21 -4.04 1.03
C LYS A 27 26.06 -5.04 0.92
N LEU A 28 25.19 -5.08 1.92
CA LEU A 28 24.01 -5.95 1.93
C LEU A 28 22.97 -5.46 0.92
N ALA A 29 22.71 -4.16 0.86
CA ALA A 29 21.84 -3.57 -0.16
C ALA A 29 22.33 -3.89 -1.58
N LYS A 30 23.62 -3.72 -1.83
CA LYS A 30 24.26 -4.08 -3.10
C LYS A 30 24.07 -5.57 -3.42
N ALA A 31 24.38 -6.46 -2.48
CA ALA A 31 24.28 -7.91 -2.69
C ALA A 31 22.85 -8.35 -3.04
N VAL A 32 21.84 -7.77 -2.39
CA VAL A 32 20.43 -8.05 -2.70
C VAL A 32 20.06 -7.59 -4.12
N ILE A 33 20.44 -6.37 -4.51
CA ILE A 33 20.16 -5.85 -5.85
C ILE A 33 20.88 -6.68 -6.93
N GLU A 34 22.17 -6.99 -6.73
CA GLU A 34 22.96 -7.79 -7.64
C GLU A 34 22.36 -9.19 -7.83
N ALA A 35 21.90 -9.81 -6.75
CA ALA A 35 21.27 -11.13 -6.83
C ALA A 35 19.96 -11.10 -7.61
N ILE A 36 19.10 -10.09 -7.39
CA ILE A 36 17.79 -9.97 -8.05
C ILE A 36 17.95 -9.67 -9.55
N LEU A 37 18.83 -8.74 -9.89
CA LEU A 37 19.00 -8.26 -11.26
C LEU A 37 19.97 -9.10 -12.08
N ASN A 38 20.73 -10.00 -11.45
CA ASN A 38 21.83 -10.76 -12.03
C ASN A 38 22.86 -9.85 -12.73
N VAL A 39 23.23 -8.75 -12.07
CA VAL A 39 24.21 -7.78 -12.53
C VAL A 39 25.30 -7.59 -11.48
N ARG A 40 26.40 -6.97 -11.86
CA ARG A 40 27.41 -6.49 -10.91
C ARG A 40 27.38 -4.97 -10.87
N LEU A 41 27.07 -4.41 -9.71
CA LEU A 41 27.20 -3.01 -9.44
C LEU A 41 28.67 -2.68 -9.08
N ARG A 42 29.18 -1.59 -9.59
CA ARG A 42 30.54 -1.17 -9.26
C ARG A 42 30.59 -0.67 -7.81
N ARG A 43 29.91 0.42 -7.53
CA ARG A 43 29.86 1.03 -6.22
C ARG A 43 28.46 1.56 -5.94
N VAL A 44 27.98 1.36 -4.72
CA VAL A 44 26.78 2.03 -4.21
C VAL A 44 27.24 3.31 -3.55
N GLU A 45 26.76 4.45 -4.03
CA GLU A 45 27.13 5.76 -3.51
C GLU A 45 26.19 6.26 -2.44
N TYR A 46 24.90 5.91 -2.55
CA TYR A 46 23.87 6.38 -1.64
C TYR A 46 22.88 5.28 -1.30
N VAL A 47 22.60 5.13 0.00
CA VAL A 47 21.60 4.20 0.53
C VAL A 47 20.73 4.95 1.52
N GLU A 48 19.44 5.03 1.26
CA GLU A 48 18.48 5.62 2.19
C GLU A 48 17.29 4.67 2.40
N PRO A 49 17.29 3.92 3.51
CA PRO A 49 16.13 3.12 3.89
C PRO A 49 15.00 4.02 4.35
N GLN A 50 13.76 3.60 4.06
CA GLN A 50 12.54 4.31 4.44
C GLN A 50 12.48 5.78 3.95
N LYS A 51 13.05 6.04 2.77
CA LYS A 51 13.03 7.36 2.13
C LYS A 51 11.61 7.83 1.87
N SER A 52 11.25 8.97 2.46
CA SER A 52 9.95 9.60 2.24
C SER A 52 10.02 10.60 1.10
N MET A 53 9.18 10.43 0.09
CA MET A 53 9.04 11.33 -1.04
C MET A 53 7.61 11.84 -1.13
N LYS A 54 7.45 13.16 -1.15
CA LYS A 54 6.15 13.83 -1.28
C LYS A 54 6.31 15.11 -2.08
N GLU A 55 5.67 15.16 -3.23
CA GLU A 55 5.77 16.29 -4.18
C GLU A 55 4.96 17.51 -3.75
N ARG A 56 3.76 17.28 -3.19
CA ARG A 56 2.83 18.34 -2.82
C ARG A 56 2.19 17.99 -1.48
N TYR A 57 1.76 19.01 -0.76
CA TYR A 57 1.16 18.83 0.56
C TYR A 57 -0.09 17.91 0.55
N ASP A 58 -0.85 17.99 -0.55
CA ASP A 58 -2.09 17.23 -0.81
C ASP A 58 -1.88 15.95 -1.63
N ALA A 59 -0.65 15.66 -2.08
CA ALA A 59 -0.36 14.45 -2.83
C ALA A 59 -0.17 13.24 -1.91
N LYS A 60 -0.51 12.06 -2.42
CA LYS A 60 -0.20 10.79 -1.76
C LYS A 60 1.30 10.60 -1.74
N GLY A 61 1.95 10.85 -0.61
CA GLY A 61 3.37 10.58 -0.41
C GLY A 61 3.68 9.09 -0.54
N VAL A 62 4.93 8.78 -0.89
CA VAL A 62 5.49 7.43 -0.90
C VAL A 62 6.62 7.38 0.10
N ARG A 63 6.65 6.33 0.89
CA ARG A 63 7.81 5.95 1.68
C ARG A 63 8.40 4.72 1.01
N LEU A 64 9.61 4.86 0.49
CA LEU A 64 10.35 3.78 -0.15
C LEU A 64 11.06 2.97 0.93
N ASP A 65 10.97 1.64 0.86
CA ASP A 65 11.61 0.78 1.87
C ASP A 65 13.12 0.86 1.74
N LEU A 66 13.64 0.90 0.52
CA LEU A 66 15.07 1.09 0.24
C LEU A 66 15.24 1.89 -1.07
N TYR A 67 16.00 2.97 -1.00
CA TYR A 67 16.43 3.76 -2.16
C TYR A 67 17.95 3.72 -2.28
N VAL A 68 18.46 3.37 -3.43
CA VAL A 68 19.90 3.21 -3.69
C VAL A 68 20.27 3.93 -4.98
N GLU A 69 21.41 4.62 -4.98
CA GLU A 69 22.05 5.14 -6.20
C GLU A 69 23.43 4.52 -6.36
N ASP A 70 23.76 4.12 -7.58
CA ASP A 70 25.11 3.68 -7.91
C ASP A 70 25.97 4.78 -8.52
N GLU A 71 27.27 4.49 -8.76
CA GLU A 71 28.23 5.47 -9.31
C GLU A 71 27.90 5.93 -10.73
N ASP A 72 27.11 5.15 -11.48
CA ASP A 72 26.64 5.52 -12.81
C ASP A 72 25.35 6.36 -12.74
N GLY A 73 24.87 6.63 -11.53
CA GLY A 73 23.65 7.39 -11.27
C GLY A 73 22.37 6.60 -11.48
N THR A 74 22.43 5.30 -11.66
CA THR A 74 21.24 4.44 -11.73
C THR A 74 20.55 4.39 -10.38
N VAL A 75 19.23 4.48 -10.38
CA VAL A 75 18.40 4.45 -9.18
C VAL A 75 17.73 3.10 -9.02
N TYR A 76 17.80 2.57 -7.82
CA TYR A 76 17.14 1.32 -7.42
C TYR A 76 16.22 1.59 -6.24
N ASN A 77 14.93 1.32 -6.43
CA ASN A 77 13.98 1.22 -5.33
C ASN A 77 13.67 -0.24 -5.07
N VAL A 78 13.85 -0.72 -3.85
CA VAL A 78 13.53 -2.09 -3.45
C VAL A 78 12.48 -2.07 -2.36
N GLU A 79 11.39 -2.78 -2.58
CA GLU A 79 10.21 -2.85 -1.72
C GLU A 79 9.94 -4.29 -1.29
N ILE A 80 9.54 -4.48 -0.04
CA ILE A 80 9.01 -5.75 0.46
C ILE A 80 7.47 -5.72 0.38
N GLN A 81 6.86 -6.77 -0.16
CA GLN A 81 5.41 -6.88 -0.26
C GLN A 81 4.92 -8.26 0.15
N THR A 82 4.35 -8.35 1.34
CA THR A 82 3.86 -9.60 1.93
C THR A 82 2.36 -9.83 1.78
N THR A 83 1.62 -8.82 1.32
CA THR A 83 0.16 -8.89 1.15
C THR A 83 -0.23 -8.53 -0.26
N ASP A 84 -0.98 -9.40 -0.94
CA ASP A 84 -1.53 -9.11 -2.27
C ASP A 84 -2.76 -8.18 -2.17
N LYS A 85 -2.55 -6.92 -2.50
CA LYS A 85 -3.61 -5.89 -2.61
C LYS A 85 -4.15 -5.75 -4.05
N ARG A 86 -3.75 -6.63 -4.98
CA ARG A 86 -4.15 -6.63 -6.39
C ARG A 86 -3.93 -5.29 -7.12
N ASN A 87 -2.99 -4.49 -6.66
CA ASN A 87 -2.69 -3.16 -7.20
C ASN A 87 -1.22 -2.94 -7.55
N LEU A 88 -0.39 -4.00 -7.46
CA LEU A 88 1.06 -3.93 -7.61
C LEU A 88 1.51 -3.20 -8.89
N PRO A 89 1.01 -3.49 -10.10
CA PRO A 89 1.46 -2.80 -11.32
C PRO A 89 1.19 -1.30 -11.29
N LYS A 90 0.04 -0.88 -10.73
CA LYS A 90 -0.31 0.55 -10.61
C LYS A 90 0.55 1.24 -9.55
N ARG A 91 0.87 0.53 -8.45
CA ARG A 91 1.76 1.02 -7.40
C ARG A 91 3.17 1.23 -7.93
N MET A 92 3.72 0.25 -8.67
CA MET A 92 5.04 0.36 -9.31
C MET A 92 5.12 1.54 -10.28
N ARG A 93 4.07 1.77 -11.09
CA ARG A 93 4.00 2.93 -11.98
C ARG A 93 4.00 4.24 -11.19
N TYR A 94 3.27 4.32 -10.10
CA TYR A 94 3.22 5.51 -9.25
C TYR A 94 4.57 5.80 -8.58
N TYR A 95 5.25 4.76 -8.09
CA TYR A 95 6.58 4.86 -7.50
C TYR A 95 7.59 5.37 -8.51
N GLN A 96 7.56 4.85 -9.75
CA GLN A 96 8.39 5.35 -10.84
C GLN A 96 8.20 6.85 -11.06
N SER A 97 6.95 7.31 -11.12
CA SER A 97 6.65 8.73 -11.32
C SER A 97 7.21 9.62 -10.20
N ILE A 98 7.13 9.17 -8.96
CA ILE A 98 7.67 9.91 -7.80
C ILE A 98 9.20 9.95 -7.83
N ILE A 99 9.85 8.86 -8.22
CA ILE A 99 11.31 8.80 -8.39
C ILE A 99 11.74 9.79 -9.48
N ASP A 100 11.09 9.80 -10.62
CA ASP A 100 11.40 10.70 -11.75
C ASP A 100 11.25 12.17 -11.36
N LEU A 101 10.18 12.51 -10.63
CA LEU A 101 9.95 13.85 -10.11
C LEU A 101 11.02 14.27 -9.08
N HIS A 102 11.53 13.33 -8.30
CA HIS A 102 12.58 13.58 -7.32
C HIS A 102 13.95 13.81 -7.99
N ILE A 103 14.22 13.06 -9.07
CA ILE A 103 15.49 13.15 -9.80
C ILE A 103 15.56 14.43 -10.65
N LEU A 104 14.47 14.80 -11.31
CA LEU A 104 14.44 15.88 -12.29
C LEU A 104 14.08 17.22 -11.64
N SER A 105 15.07 18.10 -11.51
CA SER A 105 14.84 19.45 -11.01
C SER A 105 13.93 20.27 -11.96
N PRO A 106 13.15 21.24 -11.43
CA PRO A 106 12.31 22.10 -12.25
C PRO A 106 13.11 22.81 -13.36
N GLY A 107 12.62 22.72 -14.61
CA GLY A 107 13.27 23.31 -15.78
C GLY A 107 14.46 22.54 -16.34
N ALA A 108 14.82 21.41 -15.75
CA ALA A 108 15.88 20.56 -16.29
C ALA A 108 15.43 19.84 -17.58
N ASN A 109 16.39 19.49 -18.44
CA ASN A 109 16.15 18.70 -19.64
C ASN A 109 15.80 17.26 -19.25
N TYR A 110 14.81 16.65 -19.93
CA TYR A 110 14.39 15.25 -19.71
C TYR A 110 15.51 14.22 -19.92
N GLN A 111 16.54 14.55 -20.72
CA GLN A 111 17.73 13.70 -20.86
C GLN A 111 18.53 13.52 -19.56
N LYS A 112 18.21 14.27 -18.51
CA LYS A 112 18.78 14.09 -17.16
C LYS A 112 18.03 13.06 -16.33
N LEU A 113 16.91 12.53 -16.82
CA LEU A 113 16.31 11.36 -16.20
C LEU A 113 17.28 10.20 -16.25
N ARG A 114 17.40 9.51 -15.16
CA ARG A 114 18.37 8.42 -14.97
C ARG A 114 17.70 7.08 -15.11
N LYS A 115 18.47 6.09 -15.52
CA LYS A 115 17.99 4.71 -15.47
C LYS A 115 17.50 4.35 -14.09
N SER A 116 16.35 3.68 -14.02
CA SER A 116 15.73 3.39 -12.72
C SER A 116 15.07 2.01 -12.71
N TYR A 117 15.20 1.36 -11.56
CA TYR A 117 14.59 0.08 -11.27
C TYR A 117 13.62 0.22 -10.10
N VAL A 118 12.38 -0.19 -10.31
CA VAL A 118 11.39 -0.38 -9.23
C VAL A 118 11.25 -1.88 -9.00
N ILE A 119 11.80 -2.35 -7.89
CA ILE A 119 11.91 -3.76 -7.55
C ILE A 119 10.96 -4.07 -6.39
N PHE A 120 10.12 -5.09 -6.55
CA PHE A 120 9.28 -5.60 -5.48
C PHE A 120 9.65 -7.05 -5.18
N ILE A 121 9.92 -7.33 -3.92
CA ILE A 121 10.13 -8.68 -3.41
C ILE A 121 8.82 -9.15 -2.78
N CYS A 122 8.17 -10.14 -3.39
CA CYS A 122 6.86 -10.65 -2.98
C CYS A 122 6.97 -12.08 -2.45
N ASN A 123 6.27 -12.39 -1.35
CA ASN A 123 6.12 -13.76 -0.87
C ASN A 123 4.87 -14.47 -1.45
N TYR A 124 4.36 -13.96 -2.55
CA TYR A 124 3.25 -14.50 -3.33
C TYR A 124 3.49 -14.20 -4.81
N ASP A 125 2.78 -14.91 -5.69
CA ASP A 125 2.84 -14.66 -7.14
C ASP A 125 1.74 -13.67 -7.58
N PRO A 126 2.08 -12.41 -7.90
CA PRO A 126 1.08 -11.43 -8.30
C PRO A 126 0.53 -11.61 -9.72
N PHE A 127 1.13 -12.49 -10.54
CA PHE A 127 0.78 -12.67 -11.95
C PHE A 127 0.29 -14.08 -12.29
N GLY A 128 0.42 -15.05 -11.37
CA GLY A 128 -0.11 -16.41 -11.53
C GLY A 128 0.65 -17.30 -12.50
N LEU A 129 1.88 -16.95 -12.92
CA LEU A 129 2.71 -17.77 -13.82
C LEU A 129 3.82 -18.51 -13.08
N ASN A 130 3.85 -18.43 -11.76
CA ASN A 130 4.78 -19.11 -10.87
C ASN A 130 6.28 -18.86 -11.17
N ARG A 131 6.61 -17.75 -11.83
CA ARG A 131 7.99 -17.39 -12.12
C ARG A 131 8.69 -16.81 -10.88
N THR A 132 9.98 -17.08 -10.79
CA THR A 132 10.84 -16.53 -9.74
C THR A 132 11.09 -15.02 -9.89
N VAL A 133 11.17 -14.56 -11.16
CA VAL A 133 11.34 -13.14 -11.50
C VAL A 133 10.46 -12.78 -12.68
N TYR A 134 9.85 -11.62 -12.59
CA TYR A 134 9.17 -10.93 -13.69
C TYR A 134 9.87 -9.62 -13.94
N THR A 135 10.34 -9.39 -15.16
CA THR A 135 10.94 -8.12 -15.59
C THR A 135 10.07 -7.48 -16.66
N PHE A 136 9.74 -6.23 -16.47
CA PHE A 136 8.90 -5.44 -17.38
C PHE A 136 9.66 -4.22 -17.87
N GLU A 137 9.68 -4.05 -19.18
CA GLU A 137 10.18 -2.88 -19.90
C GLU A 137 9.13 -2.41 -20.90
N ASN A 138 9.21 -1.16 -21.33
CA ASN A 138 8.35 -0.63 -22.37
C ASN A 138 8.87 -1.03 -23.75
N ARG A 139 8.02 -1.65 -24.59
CA ARG A 139 8.35 -2.11 -25.92
C ARG A 139 7.27 -1.73 -26.93
N CYS A 140 7.64 -1.59 -28.19
CA CYS A 140 6.69 -1.35 -29.28
C CYS A 140 5.82 -2.61 -29.49
N LEU A 141 4.49 -2.43 -29.55
CA LEU A 141 3.59 -3.57 -29.80
C LEU A 141 3.71 -4.12 -31.22
N GLU A 142 3.97 -3.24 -32.19
CA GLU A 142 4.09 -3.58 -33.61
C GLU A 142 5.47 -4.20 -33.95
N ALA A 143 6.47 -3.95 -33.10
CA ALA A 143 7.83 -4.46 -33.21
C ALA A 143 8.37 -4.80 -31.80
N PRO A 144 8.04 -5.97 -31.22
CA PRO A 144 8.36 -6.29 -29.81
C PRO A 144 9.86 -6.33 -29.47
N GLU A 145 10.73 -6.45 -30.48
CA GLU A 145 12.19 -6.37 -30.35
C GLU A 145 12.68 -4.92 -30.12
N LEU A 146 11.85 -3.91 -30.48
CA LEU A 146 12.18 -2.49 -30.28
C LEU A 146 11.86 -2.09 -28.83
N ASN A 147 12.92 -1.87 -28.05
CA ASN A 147 12.80 -1.25 -26.72
C ASN A 147 12.46 0.24 -26.87
N PHE A 148 11.56 0.75 -26.04
CA PHE A 148 11.18 2.17 -26.06
C PHE A 148 12.32 3.10 -25.66
N GLY A 149 13.27 2.59 -24.84
CA GLY A 149 14.50 3.33 -24.48
C GLY A 149 14.27 4.39 -23.41
N ASP A 150 13.23 4.28 -22.61
CA ASP A 150 12.92 5.18 -21.49
C ASP A 150 13.70 4.87 -20.21
N GLU A 151 14.52 3.81 -20.25
CA GLU A 151 15.38 3.36 -19.15
C GLU A 151 14.65 3.09 -17.82
N THR A 152 13.34 2.83 -17.87
CA THR A 152 12.55 2.42 -16.71
C THR A 152 12.32 0.93 -16.69
N VAL A 153 12.72 0.26 -15.60
CA VAL A 153 12.57 -1.19 -15.46
C VAL A 153 11.79 -1.51 -14.19
N LYS A 154 10.83 -2.41 -14.31
CA LYS A 154 10.06 -2.90 -13.15
C LYS A 154 10.36 -4.38 -12.96
N VAL A 155 10.74 -4.76 -11.74
CA VAL A 155 11.12 -6.14 -11.42
C VAL A 155 10.29 -6.63 -10.23
N VAL A 156 9.74 -7.83 -10.37
CA VAL A 156 9.08 -8.52 -9.26
C VAL A 156 9.80 -9.83 -9.02
N ALA A 157 10.41 -9.95 -7.84
CA ALA A 157 11.02 -11.19 -7.35
C ALA A 157 10.00 -11.91 -6.47
N ASN A 158 9.62 -13.13 -6.86
CA ASN A 158 8.67 -13.98 -6.15
C ASN A 158 9.43 -15.03 -5.35
N THR A 159 9.43 -14.93 -4.02
CA THR A 159 10.18 -15.85 -3.15
C THR A 159 9.68 -17.30 -3.23
N ARG A 160 8.46 -17.51 -3.74
CA ARG A 160 7.79 -18.81 -3.87
C ARG A 160 7.70 -19.30 -5.32
N GLY A 161 8.25 -18.55 -6.26
CA GLY A 161 8.30 -18.95 -7.67
C GLY A 161 9.17 -20.20 -7.89
N THR A 162 8.77 -21.05 -8.83
CA THR A 162 9.50 -22.28 -9.20
C THR A 162 9.87 -22.30 -10.66
N GLU A 163 9.32 -21.39 -11.46
CA GLU A 163 9.54 -21.33 -12.90
C GLU A 163 10.59 -20.28 -13.29
N GLY A 164 11.37 -20.58 -14.28
CA GLY A 164 12.43 -19.73 -14.83
C GLY A 164 13.83 -20.13 -14.36
N GLU A 165 14.81 -19.77 -15.18
CA GLU A 165 16.21 -19.96 -14.83
C GLU A 165 16.63 -18.89 -13.82
N THR A 166 17.13 -19.32 -12.66
CA THR A 166 17.67 -18.44 -11.63
C THR A 166 19.12 -18.77 -11.38
N GLY A 167 19.95 -17.74 -11.33
CA GLY A 167 21.32 -17.87 -10.86
C GLY A 167 21.35 -18.34 -9.38
N GLU A 168 22.48 -18.91 -8.99
CA GLU A 168 22.67 -19.42 -7.61
C GLU A 168 22.43 -18.35 -6.55
N ALA A 169 22.93 -17.13 -6.76
CA ALA A 169 22.77 -16.01 -5.83
C ALA A 169 21.30 -15.62 -5.61
N LEU A 170 20.49 -15.59 -6.67
CA LEU A 170 19.05 -15.30 -6.55
C LEU A 170 18.33 -16.45 -5.85
N SER A 171 18.61 -17.69 -6.21
CA SER A 171 18.01 -18.88 -5.58
C SER A 171 18.31 -18.95 -4.08
N GLU A 172 19.52 -18.59 -3.69
CA GLU A 172 19.95 -18.46 -2.30
C GLU A 172 19.16 -17.38 -1.57
N LEU A 173 19.12 -16.17 -2.14
CA LEU A 173 18.40 -15.03 -1.58
C LEU A 173 16.91 -15.33 -1.39
N LEU A 174 16.24 -15.84 -2.41
CA LEU A 174 14.79 -16.13 -2.35
C LEU A 174 14.46 -17.20 -1.30
N ARG A 175 15.29 -18.25 -1.18
CA ARG A 175 15.12 -19.26 -0.12
C ARG A 175 15.33 -18.70 1.28
N TYR A 176 16.30 -17.81 1.43
CA TYR A 176 16.50 -17.13 2.71
C TYR A 176 15.29 -16.25 3.07
N LEU A 177 14.80 -15.46 2.13
CA LEU A 177 13.64 -14.57 2.34
C LEU A 177 12.34 -15.35 2.62
N ASP A 178 12.09 -16.49 1.96
CA ASP A 178 10.87 -17.30 2.16
C ASP A 178 10.90 -18.13 3.46
N ARG A 179 12.07 -18.73 3.78
CA ARG A 179 12.17 -19.79 4.80
C ARG A 179 13.26 -19.55 5.84
N GLY A 180 14.04 -18.47 5.75
CA GLY A 180 15.20 -18.26 6.61
C GLY A 180 16.35 -19.26 6.37
N THR A 181 16.39 -19.93 5.20
CA THR A 181 17.39 -20.95 4.94
C THR A 181 18.71 -20.32 4.50
N VAL A 182 19.73 -20.43 5.35
CA VAL A 182 21.10 -19.98 5.04
C VAL A 182 21.80 -21.06 4.22
N SER A 183 22.23 -20.72 2.99
CA SER A 183 22.87 -21.68 2.07
C SER A 183 24.13 -21.18 1.37
N GLY A 184 24.46 -19.90 1.47
CA GLY A 184 25.65 -19.30 0.87
C GLY A 184 26.16 -18.07 1.63
N GLU A 185 27.00 -17.28 0.99
CA GLU A 185 27.68 -16.14 1.62
C GLU A 185 26.70 -14.98 1.87
N THR A 186 25.87 -14.67 0.88
CA THR A 186 24.89 -13.58 0.97
C THR A 186 23.87 -13.84 2.07
N SER A 187 23.26 -15.02 2.11
CA SER A 187 22.27 -15.36 3.13
C SER A 187 22.90 -15.43 4.53
N ARG A 188 24.17 -15.83 4.64
CA ARG A 188 24.89 -15.81 5.92
C ARG A 188 25.10 -14.39 6.42
N SER A 189 25.58 -13.49 5.57
CA SER A 189 25.78 -12.10 5.93
C SER A 189 24.47 -11.39 6.29
N LEU A 190 23.37 -11.70 5.59
CA LEU A 190 22.05 -11.20 5.93
C LEU A 190 21.55 -11.73 7.28
N GLU A 191 21.73 -13.03 7.55
CA GLU A 191 21.35 -13.66 8.83
C GLU A 191 22.16 -13.10 10.01
N GLU A 192 23.46 -12.88 9.82
CA GLU A 192 24.32 -12.23 10.83
C GLU A 192 23.79 -10.84 11.15
N ALA A 193 23.51 -10.03 10.14
CA ALA A 193 22.95 -8.68 10.33
C ALA A 193 21.57 -8.70 11.01
N VAL A 194 20.68 -9.62 10.63
CA VAL A 194 19.38 -9.82 11.29
C VAL A 194 19.56 -10.17 12.76
N ASN A 195 20.50 -11.06 13.08
CA ASN A 195 20.79 -11.46 14.46
C ASN A 195 21.40 -10.33 15.28
N ASP A 196 22.25 -9.49 14.68
CA ASP A 196 22.80 -8.30 15.33
C ASP A 196 21.68 -7.31 15.69
N VAL A 197 20.73 -7.08 14.79
CA VAL A 197 19.54 -6.25 15.08
C VAL A 197 18.72 -6.85 16.22
N LYS A 198 18.43 -8.15 16.20
CA LYS A 198 17.65 -8.85 17.24
C LYS A 198 18.30 -8.79 18.63
N ASN A 199 19.62 -8.81 18.66
CA ASN A 199 20.40 -8.79 19.92
C ASN A 199 20.70 -7.38 20.42
N SER A 200 20.41 -6.32 19.64
CA SER A 200 20.66 -4.93 20.00
C SER A 200 19.56 -4.38 20.91
N GLU A 201 19.94 -3.96 22.12
CA GLU A 201 19.02 -3.28 23.06
C GLU A 201 18.58 -1.91 22.56
N GLU A 202 19.42 -1.24 21.75
CA GLU A 202 19.07 0.04 21.11
C GLU A 202 17.98 -0.18 20.06
N ARG A 203 18.15 -1.15 19.17
CA ARG A 203 17.17 -1.49 18.14
C ARG A 203 15.84 -1.99 18.73
N ARG A 204 15.91 -2.69 19.85
CA ARG A 204 14.70 -3.09 20.57
C ARG A 204 13.92 -1.89 21.08
N ARG A 205 14.59 -0.90 21.66
CA ARG A 205 13.94 0.35 22.11
C ARG A 205 13.34 1.16 20.95
N GLU A 206 14.09 1.31 19.86
CA GLU A 206 13.61 1.99 18.66
C GLU A 206 12.35 1.31 18.10
N TYR A 207 12.37 -0.02 17.97
CA TYR A 207 11.23 -0.79 17.50
C TYR A 207 10.00 -0.64 18.41
N MET A 208 10.19 -0.70 19.72
CA MET A 208 9.09 -0.51 20.68
C MET A 208 8.47 0.89 20.56
N VAL A 209 9.29 1.94 20.43
CA VAL A 209 8.79 3.32 20.25
C VAL A 209 8.03 3.45 18.92
N MET A 210 8.57 2.89 17.85
CA MET A 210 7.90 2.88 16.54
C MET A 210 6.54 2.17 16.61
N MET A 211 6.49 0.99 17.23
CA MET A 211 5.25 0.22 17.39
C MET A 211 4.22 0.95 18.24
N ALA A 212 4.64 1.57 19.34
CA ALA A 212 3.76 2.36 20.19
C ALA A 212 3.11 3.50 19.40
N ARG A 213 3.90 4.23 18.60
CA ARG A 213 3.39 5.32 17.77
C ARG A 213 2.45 4.82 16.65
N GLU A 214 2.75 3.67 16.05
CA GLU A 214 1.90 3.08 15.01
C GLU A 214 0.55 2.61 15.59
N MET A 215 0.55 2.10 16.82
CA MET A 215 -0.67 1.77 17.55
C MET A 215 -1.53 3.00 17.83
N GLU A 216 -0.91 4.10 18.27
CA GLU A 216 -1.58 5.36 18.55
C GLU A 216 -2.25 5.92 17.28
N ILE A 217 -1.52 6.02 16.17
CA ILE A 217 -2.06 6.47 14.87
C ILE A 217 -3.22 5.58 14.40
N ARG A 218 -3.10 4.26 14.60
CA ARG A 218 -4.15 3.31 14.21
C ARG A 218 -5.42 3.47 15.05
N GLU A 219 -5.26 3.69 16.35
CA GLU A 219 -6.40 3.91 17.26
C GLU A 219 -7.09 5.25 16.97
N GLU A 220 -6.32 6.31 16.74
CA GLU A 220 -6.85 7.61 16.30
C GLU A 220 -7.66 7.48 15.00
N GLY A 221 -7.09 6.86 13.96
CA GLY A 221 -7.80 6.67 12.69
C GLY A 221 -9.04 5.78 12.81
N ARG A 222 -9.03 4.81 13.74
CA ARG A 222 -10.21 3.97 14.02
C ARG A 222 -11.32 4.76 14.69
N GLU A 223 -10.96 5.63 15.65
CA GLU A 223 -11.93 6.48 16.34
C GLU A 223 -12.51 7.55 15.41
N GLU A 224 -11.66 8.19 14.58
CA GLU A 224 -12.10 9.14 13.56
C GLU A 224 -13.11 8.48 12.60
N GLY A 225 -12.76 7.32 12.02
CA GLY A 225 -13.68 6.59 11.13
C GLY A 225 -14.97 6.15 11.81
N ARG A 226 -14.94 5.88 13.14
CA ARG A 226 -16.14 5.55 13.92
C ARG A 226 -17.05 6.78 14.11
N VAL A 227 -16.46 7.95 14.32
CA VAL A 227 -17.19 9.21 14.46
C VAL A 227 -17.82 9.61 13.13
N GLU A 228 -17.04 9.62 12.04
CA GLU A 228 -17.50 9.93 10.69
C GLU A 228 -18.66 9.00 10.27
N GLY A 229 -18.47 7.70 10.36
CA GLY A 229 -19.51 6.73 9.99
C GLY A 229 -20.79 6.86 10.82
N ARG A 230 -20.67 7.31 12.09
CA ARG A 230 -21.85 7.60 12.92
C ARG A 230 -22.57 8.87 12.49
N GLU A 231 -21.84 9.90 12.07
CA GLU A 231 -22.42 11.15 11.59
C GLU A 231 -23.08 10.96 10.22
N GLU A 232 -22.42 10.26 9.30
CA GLU A 232 -22.96 9.89 7.99
C GLU A 232 -24.25 9.06 8.14
N GLY A 233 -24.22 7.99 8.91
CA GLY A 233 -25.41 7.15 9.12
C GLY A 233 -26.57 7.89 9.81
N ARG A 234 -26.27 8.92 10.64
CA ARG A 234 -27.32 9.80 11.18
C ARG A 234 -27.88 10.77 10.15
N ALA A 235 -27.05 11.26 9.24
CA ALA A 235 -27.49 12.15 8.16
C ALA A 235 -28.36 11.39 7.17
N GLU A 236 -27.91 10.23 6.70
CA GLU A 236 -28.66 9.33 5.82
C GLU A 236 -29.99 8.90 6.43
N GLY A 237 -29.99 8.43 7.68
CA GLY A 237 -31.24 8.01 8.35
C GLY A 237 -32.24 9.15 8.57
N ARG A 238 -31.77 10.42 8.67
CA ARG A 238 -32.67 11.59 8.71
C ARG A 238 -33.26 11.88 7.33
N GLU A 239 -32.48 11.75 6.27
CA GLU A 239 -32.90 11.95 4.89
C GLU A 239 -33.93 10.90 4.47
N GLU A 240 -33.61 9.62 4.71
CA GLU A 240 -34.53 8.50 4.45
C GLU A 240 -35.85 8.66 5.23
N GLY A 241 -35.78 8.95 6.53
CA GLY A 241 -36.95 9.15 7.37
C GLY A 241 -37.80 10.36 6.94
N ARG A 242 -37.17 11.41 6.37
CA ARG A 242 -37.88 12.55 5.77
C ARG A 242 -38.60 12.16 4.49
N ASP A 243 -37.93 11.41 3.63
CA ASP A 243 -38.50 10.98 2.35
C ASP A 243 -39.65 9.99 2.56
N GLU A 244 -39.49 9.04 3.47
CA GLU A 244 -40.57 8.13 3.87
C GLU A 244 -41.76 8.91 4.47
N GLY A 245 -41.49 9.88 5.34
CA GLY A 245 -42.50 10.74 5.90
C GLY A 245 -43.29 11.54 4.87
N MET A 246 -42.60 12.11 3.88
CA MET A 246 -43.22 12.81 2.74
C MET A 246 -44.08 11.88 1.88
N ALA A 247 -43.61 10.68 1.61
CA ALA A 247 -44.35 9.68 0.84
C ALA A 247 -45.65 9.26 1.58
N LEU A 248 -45.57 9.01 2.89
CA LEU A 248 -46.74 8.67 3.73
C LEU A 248 -47.76 9.81 3.75
N MET A 249 -47.32 11.07 3.89
CA MET A 249 -48.17 12.26 3.84
C MET A 249 -48.87 12.38 2.49
N ALA A 250 -48.17 12.18 1.38
CA ALA A 250 -48.76 12.24 0.03
C ALA A 250 -49.87 11.19 -0.14
N VAL A 251 -49.64 9.95 0.33
CA VAL A 251 -50.66 8.88 0.32
C VAL A 251 -51.85 9.22 1.21
N LEU A 252 -51.65 9.76 2.42
CA LEU A 252 -52.71 10.16 3.31
C LEU A 252 -53.58 11.29 2.72
N ILE A 253 -52.96 12.35 2.20
CA ILE A 253 -53.64 13.44 1.53
C ILE A 253 -54.50 12.95 0.35
N LYS A 254 -53.95 12.06 -0.47
CA LYS A 254 -54.67 11.46 -1.59
C LYS A 254 -55.92 10.69 -1.11
N LYS A 255 -55.78 9.87 -0.06
CA LYS A 255 -56.94 9.14 0.51
C LYS A 255 -58.00 10.06 1.07
N LEU A 256 -57.61 11.08 1.84
CA LEU A 256 -58.55 12.08 2.40
C LEU A 256 -59.28 12.85 1.33
N SER A 257 -58.58 13.26 0.26
CA SER A 257 -59.17 13.95 -0.87
C SER A 257 -60.19 13.08 -1.63
N THR A 258 -59.88 11.79 -1.83
CA THR A 258 -60.79 10.85 -2.46
C THR A 258 -62.08 10.61 -1.66
N LEU A 259 -61.97 10.67 -0.33
CA LEU A 259 -63.11 10.52 0.59
C LEU A 259 -63.87 11.82 0.88
N GLY A 260 -63.52 12.94 0.22
CA GLY A 260 -64.14 14.23 0.44
C GLY A 260 -63.85 14.89 1.81
N ARG A 261 -62.82 14.36 2.54
CA ARG A 261 -62.45 14.82 3.86
C ARG A 261 -61.45 15.99 3.82
N LEU A 262 -61.75 17.04 3.07
CA LEU A 262 -60.83 18.19 2.87
C LEU A 262 -60.46 18.95 4.12
N GLY A 263 -61.39 19.09 5.08
CA GLY A 263 -61.10 19.71 6.39
C GLY A 263 -60.06 18.94 7.21
N ASP A 264 -59.93 17.62 6.98
CA ASP A 264 -58.89 16.81 7.63
C ASP A 264 -57.51 17.06 7.01
N VAL A 265 -57.47 17.44 5.73
CA VAL A 265 -56.19 17.81 5.06
C VAL A 265 -55.61 19.09 5.68
N GLU A 266 -56.40 20.09 5.99
CA GLU A 266 -55.94 21.28 6.69
C GLU A 266 -55.47 20.92 8.11
N ARG A 267 -56.24 20.12 8.81
CA ARG A 267 -55.99 19.79 10.22
C ARG A 267 -54.72 18.93 10.42
N ILE A 268 -54.34 18.04 9.49
CA ILE A 268 -53.11 17.25 9.61
C ILE A 268 -51.85 18.10 9.49
N THR A 269 -51.92 19.27 8.84
CA THR A 269 -50.78 20.20 8.75
C THR A 269 -50.55 20.99 10.03
N GLU A 270 -51.60 21.17 10.85
CA GLU A 270 -51.55 21.94 12.10
C GLU A 270 -51.39 21.05 13.34
N ASP A 271 -51.93 19.81 13.31
CA ASP A 271 -51.94 18.88 14.44
C ASP A 271 -51.19 17.56 14.10
N PRO A 272 -49.92 17.43 14.47
CA PRO A 272 -49.15 16.21 14.26
C PRO A 272 -49.74 14.97 14.94
N SER A 273 -50.44 15.15 16.09
CA SER A 273 -51.08 14.04 16.80
C SER A 273 -52.31 13.55 16.04
N TYR A 274 -53.04 14.47 15.40
CA TYR A 274 -54.16 14.12 14.53
C TYR A 274 -53.67 13.39 13.27
N CYS A 275 -52.63 13.89 12.66
CA CYS A 275 -51.97 13.23 11.54
C CYS A 275 -51.58 11.78 11.86
N LYS A 276 -50.92 11.55 13.00
CA LYS A 276 -50.52 10.21 13.43
C LYS A 276 -51.72 9.28 13.69
N ARG A 277 -52.83 9.79 14.16
CA ARG A 277 -54.08 9.02 14.31
C ARG A 277 -54.64 8.59 12.97
N LEU A 278 -54.68 9.50 11.98
CA LEU A 278 -55.17 9.19 10.65
C LEU A 278 -54.27 8.20 9.89
N LEU A 279 -52.94 8.33 10.05
CA LEU A 279 -52.02 7.36 9.50
C LEU A 279 -52.31 5.95 10.01
N LYS A 280 -52.61 5.78 11.30
CA LYS A 280 -53.02 4.49 11.88
C LYS A 280 -54.42 4.07 11.41
N GLU A 281 -55.41 4.97 11.37
CA GLU A 281 -56.77 4.67 10.87
C GLU A 281 -56.77 4.12 9.45
N PHE A 282 -55.88 4.65 8.59
CA PHE A 282 -55.70 4.23 7.21
C PHE A 282 -54.65 3.11 7.04
N GLN A 283 -54.12 2.57 8.12
CA GLN A 283 -53.10 1.48 8.12
C GLN A 283 -51.86 1.82 7.26
N LEU A 284 -51.40 3.06 7.39
CA LEU A 284 -50.19 3.53 6.71
C LEU A 284 -48.95 3.41 7.59
N ILE A 285 -49.13 3.28 8.89
CA ILE A 285 -48.09 2.97 9.88
C ILE A 285 -48.62 1.98 10.91
#